data_d6c4bf2655f3cb6b27ef836f73fd276f
#
_entry.id   d6c4bf2655f3cb6b27ef836f73fd276f
#
_cell.length_a   1.000
_cell.length_b   1.000
_cell.length_c   1.000
_cell.angle_alpha   90.00
_cell.angle_beta   90.00
_cell.angle_gamma   90.00
#
_symmetry.space_group_name_H-M   'P 1'
#
loop_
_entity.id
_entity.type
_entity.pdbx_description
1 polymer ?
#
loop_
_entity_poly.entity_id
_entity_poly.type
_entity_poly.pdbx_seq_one_letter_code
_entity_poly.pdbx_strand_id
1 'polypeptide(L)'
;MRQRFEPLSDYLFFAQSLPPAATIKGGRQVSLNGRIIPLAWTQQPAHSISPNIRTWIADIELMQSAGVDLLNTADNTKQPIQWFSVSLTEAQSVATRSTGQYRYLDVTDFARLAGWQISPDRNVLRITSPVTNVTGIRQAQKEWGDRIVVDLDRPSPWQVNIVDTPSPSPTPTPRDTPDDPTKPTIPQARTLAAPNLETPDDPTQPIFPIPLAPAAPIIGQEWSIALDAKIPLALIQRTFQTSKQLISLKIEPAGNQTRVKIKIPLGWRPQVFSLGNPNRLVIDIRPDSLVEKDILWARGVRWRQQYQNLGTARFPVVSLEVNPRQAGVKVRPILSNPPTDKGTAPLLQTAELSGTAAAINAGFFNRINRLALGAIRRDNKWLSGPILNRGAVGWNDRGEFAIARLTLQETLITPTNQRLSISHLNSAYVQSGIGRYNSDWGTNYTPFSDNEIIVTVAGDSLRDSFASRVVSQSPSGVAGTTAFPIPANGYILALRSDLSIAPQLTPGTLLRLETNTIPADFNRFPYILGGGPVLVQNSRVVLDAKAEGFSDAYVRQTAIRSAIGRTAAGNLLIVAVHNRAGSAGPNFAELAQILQQMGAVEALNLDGGSSTSLYLGGSL
;
A
#
# COMPACT_ATOMS: atom_id res chain seq x y z
N MET A 1 39.40 14.84 12.82
CA MET A 1 39.15 13.90 11.71
C MET A 1 37.68 13.99 11.33
N ARG A 2 37.35 14.66 10.21
CA ARG A 2 35.99 14.76 9.70
C ARG A 2 35.72 13.50 8.87
N GLN A 3 34.94 12.56 9.39
CA GLN A 3 34.37 11.48 8.58
C GLN A 3 33.30 12.09 7.68
N ARG A 4 33.54 12.01 6.37
CA ARG A 4 32.54 12.30 5.33
C ARG A 4 31.46 11.23 5.45
N PHE A 5 30.24 11.66 5.71
CA PHE A 5 29.06 10.86 5.46
C PHE A 5 28.91 10.74 3.94
N GLU A 6 29.17 9.56 3.39
CA GLU A 6 28.74 9.25 2.04
C GLU A 6 27.20 9.11 2.03
N PRO A 7 26.52 9.68 1.03
CA PRO A 7 25.08 9.56 0.94
C PRO A 7 24.72 8.11 0.63
N LEU A 8 23.81 7.53 1.41
CA LEU A 8 23.19 6.22 1.20
C LEU A 8 22.35 6.24 -0.09
N SER A 9 23.00 6.14 -1.25
CA SER A 9 22.36 6.13 -2.57
C SER A 9 22.03 4.74 -3.13
N ASP A 10 22.18 3.66 -2.36
CA ASP A 10 22.20 2.29 -2.91
C ASP A 10 20.98 1.42 -2.60
N TYR A 11 19.82 2.00 -2.29
CA TYR A 11 18.61 1.22 -2.05
C TYR A 11 17.61 1.36 -3.20
N LEU A 12 17.98 0.80 -4.36
CA LEU A 12 17.16 0.81 -5.56
C LEU A 12 16.50 -0.53 -5.80
N PHE A 13 15.18 -0.53 -5.78
CA PHE A 13 14.38 -1.53 -6.43
C PHE A 13 14.38 -1.24 -7.94
N PHE A 14 14.81 -2.18 -8.78
CA PHE A 14 14.84 -2.09 -10.24
C PHE A 14 15.80 -1.04 -10.85
N ALA A 15 17.08 -1.14 -10.60
CA ALA A 15 18.05 -0.45 -11.42
C ALA A 15 18.61 -1.41 -12.48
N GLN A 16 18.13 -1.31 -13.74
CA GLN A 16 19.02 -1.57 -14.83
C GLN A 16 19.92 -0.33 -14.98
N SER A 17 21.16 -0.42 -14.53
CA SER A 17 22.16 0.59 -14.83
C SER A 17 22.53 0.49 -16.31
N LEU A 18 21.83 1.26 -17.14
CA LEU A 18 22.41 1.66 -18.40
C LEU A 18 23.54 2.68 -18.09
N PRO A 19 24.67 2.65 -18.79
CA PRO A 19 25.67 3.71 -18.68
C PRO A 19 24.96 5.05 -18.89
N PRO A 20 25.28 6.11 -18.12
CA PRO A 20 24.61 7.39 -18.23
C PRO A 20 24.88 7.98 -19.62
N ALA A 21 23.93 7.82 -20.53
CA ALA A 21 23.88 8.66 -21.69
C ALA A 21 23.77 10.10 -21.18
N ALA A 22 24.60 11.01 -21.65
CA ALA A 22 24.67 12.38 -21.15
C ALA A 22 23.26 12.99 -21.09
N THR A 23 22.67 13.09 -19.89
CA THR A 23 21.36 13.71 -19.67
C THR A 23 21.57 15.20 -19.81
N ILE A 24 20.98 15.83 -20.82
CA ILE A 24 21.09 17.27 -21.01
C ILE A 24 20.27 18.00 -19.95
N LYS A 25 19.05 17.55 -19.68
CA LYS A 25 18.12 18.14 -18.71
C LYS A 25 17.20 17.07 -18.16
N GLY A 26 16.67 17.29 -16.95
CA GLY A 26 15.67 16.43 -16.32
C GLY A 26 15.06 17.05 -15.07
N GLY A 27 13.93 16.56 -14.65
CA GLY A 27 13.23 17.05 -13.46
C GLY A 27 12.05 16.15 -13.07
N ARG A 28 11.35 16.57 -12.01
CA ARG A 28 10.17 15.88 -11.47
C ARG A 28 8.89 16.72 -11.56
N GLN A 29 8.90 17.77 -12.35
CA GLN A 29 7.76 18.66 -12.53
C GLN A 29 7.55 18.97 -14.01
N VAL A 30 6.29 18.95 -14.41
CA VAL A 30 5.84 19.38 -15.72
C VAL A 30 4.82 20.49 -15.55
N SER A 31 4.95 21.57 -16.30
CA SER A 31 3.90 22.58 -16.46
C SER A 31 3.07 22.21 -17.68
N LEU A 32 1.93 21.56 -17.47
CA LEU A 32 0.97 21.22 -18.53
C LEU A 32 -0.09 22.32 -18.62
N ASN A 33 -0.08 23.06 -19.73
CA ASN A 33 -0.98 24.22 -19.97
C ASN A 33 -0.97 25.25 -18.81
N GLY A 34 0.21 25.49 -18.21
CA GLY A 34 0.38 26.39 -17.07
C GLY A 34 0.14 25.79 -15.69
N ARG A 35 -0.35 24.55 -15.61
CA ARG A 35 -0.56 23.81 -14.36
C ARG A 35 0.67 22.97 -14.03
N ILE A 36 1.26 23.16 -12.85
CA ILE A 36 2.37 22.34 -12.36
C ILE A 36 1.83 21.00 -11.85
N ILE A 37 2.35 19.91 -12.39
CA ILE A 37 2.04 18.53 -11.99
C ILE A 37 3.34 17.80 -11.65
N PRO A 38 3.32 16.88 -10.65
CA PRO A 38 4.42 15.98 -10.40
C PRO A 38 4.49 14.97 -11.54
N LEU A 39 5.52 15.06 -12.37
CA LEU A 39 5.69 14.19 -13.52
C LEU A 39 7.18 14.18 -13.88
N ALA A 40 7.81 13.02 -13.74
CA ALA A 40 9.23 12.89 -14.00
C ALA A 40 9.52 12.91 -15.52
N TRP A 41 10.59 13.62 -15.90
CA TRP A 41 10.97 13.79 -17.29
C TRP A 41 12.48 13.89 -17.46
N THR A 42 12.97 13.56 -18.65
CA THR A 42 14.35 13.81 -19.04
C THR A 42 14.46 14.11 -20.53
N GLN A 43 15.49 14.86 -20.92
CA GLN A 43 15.85 15.13 -22.31
C GLN A 43 17.28 14.67 -22.59
N GLN A 44 17.49 14.05 -23.74
CA GLN A 44 18.79 13.52 -24.18
C GLN A 44 18.94 13.67 -25.68
N PRO A 45 20.20 13.77 -26.22
CA PRO A 45 20.45 13.60 -27.63
C PRO A 45 19.98 12.24 -28.13
N ALA A 46 19.47 12.16 -29.34
CA ALA A 46 19.10 10.89 -29.98
C ALA A 46 20.30 9.95 -30.11
N HIS A 47 21.48 10.50 -30.37
CA HIS A 47 22.80 9.86 -30.39
C HIS A 47 23.82 10.85 -29.84
N SER A 48 24.99 10.38 -29.42
CA SER A 48 26.05 11.22 -28.83
C SER A 48 26.50 12.42 -29.70
N ILE A 49 26.23 12.39 -30.99
CA ILE A 49 26.57 13.44 -31.99
C ILE A 49 25.33 14.02 -32.71
N SER A 50 24.12 13.65 -32.29
CA SER A 50 22.87 14.13 -32.91
C SER A 50 22.41 15.44 -32.28
N PRO A 51 22.06 16.49 -33.05
CA PRO A 51 21.43 17.68 -32.55
C PRO A 51 19.96 17.43 -32.10
N ASN A 52 19.37 16.28 -32.46
CA ASN A 52 18.00 15.95 -32.17
C ASN A 52 17.84 15.53 -30.70
N ILE A 53 17.12 16.32 -29.94
CA ILE A 53 16.80 16.05 -28.54
C ILE A 53 15.57 15.17 -28.47
N ARG A 54 15.64 14.05 -27.74
CA ARG A 54 14.51 13.20 -27.38
C ARG A 54 14.00 13.55 -26.00
N THR A 55 12.66 13.66 -25.86
CA THR A 55 11.98 13.93 -24.60
C THR A 55 11.35 12.65 -24.08
N TRP A 56 11.68 12.32 -22.84
CA TRP A 56 11.23 11.12 -22.13
C TRP A 56 10.40 11.53 -20.93
N ILE A 57 9.21 10.96 -20.77
CA ILE A 57 8.28 11.25 -19.67
C ILE A 57 7.87 9.93 -19.00
N ALA A 58 7.77 9.94 -17.66
CA ALA A 58 7.34 8.79 -16.88
C ALA A 58 5.92 8.34 -17.29
N ASP A 59 5.77 7.05 -17.53
CA ASP A 59 4.62 6.48 -18.22
C ASP A 59 3.33 6.49 -17.38
N ILE A 60 3.38 5.99 -16.13
CA ILE A 60 2.20 5.91 -15.26
C ILE A 60 1.68 7.32 -14.93
N GLU A 61 2.59 8.23 -14.60
CA GLU A 61 2.23 9.63 -14.31
C GLU A 61 1.65 10.33 -15.57
N LEU A 62 2.20 10.05 -16.77
CA LEU A 62 1.68 10.60 -18.04
C LEU A 62 0.27 10.06 -18.33
N MET A 63 0.05 8.76 -18.11
CA MET A 63 -1.27 8.14 -18.25
C MET A 63 -2.30 8.82 -17.34
N GLN A 64 -1.96 9.05 -16.07
CA GLN A 64 -2.88 9.64 -15.09
C GLN A 64 -3.11 11.15 -15.31
N SER A 65 -2.07 11.89 -15.75
CA SER A 65 -2.11 13.36 -15.82
C SER A 65 -2.55 13.92 -17.18
N ALA A 66 -2.43 13.13 -18.26
CA ALA A 66 -2.74 13.56 -19.62
C ALA A 66 -3.68 12.62 -20.37
N GLY A 67 -4.06 11.50 -19.76
CA GLY A 67 -4.98 10.52 -20.37
C GLY A 67 -4.37 9.74 -21.53
N VAL A 68 -3.05 9.61 -21.59
CA VAL A 68 -2.36 8.78 -22.59
C VAL A 68 -2.44 7.32 -22.14
N ASP A 69 -3.29 6.53 -22.76
CA ASP A 69 -3.52 5.14 -22.37
C ASP A 69 -2.35 4.22 -22.76
N LEU A 70 -1.94 3.35 -21.84
CA LEU A 70 -0.92 2.33 -22.05
C LEU A 70 -1.62 1.03 -22.44
N LEU A 71 -1.33 0.50 -23.61
CA LEU A 71 -1.89 -0.75 -24.11
C LEU A 71 -1.04 -1.96 -23.69
N ASN A 72 -1.62 -3.16 -23.78
CA ASN A 72 -0.95 -4.40 -23.43
C ASN A 72 0.31 -4.63 -24.28
N THR A 73 1.38 -5.10 -23.63
CA THR A 73 2.63 -5.43 -24.30
C THR A 73 3.43 -6.50 -23.55
N ALA A 74 4.05 -7.40 -24.30
CA ALA A 74 5.04 -8.35 -23.79
C ALA A 74 6.49 -7.86 -24.02
N ASP A 75 6.67 -6.68 -24.62
CA ASP A 75 7.96 -6.08 -24.90
C ASP A 75 8.20 -4.88 -23.98
N ASN A 76 9.14 -5.00 -23.06
CA ASN A 76 9.47 -3.92 -22.12
C ASN A 76 10.32 -2.81 -22.74
N THR A 77 10.74 -2.92 -24.00
CA THR A 77 11.51 -1.89 -24.73
C THR A 77 10.64 -0.96 -25.56
N LYS A 78 9.37 -1.36 -25.75
CA LYS A 78 8.37 -0.61 -26.51
C LYS A 78 7.03 -0.63 -25.79
N GLN A 79 6.33 0.50 -25.81
CA GLN A 79 4.99 0.65 -25.24
C GLN A 79 4.04 1.16 -26.31
N PRO A 80 3.05 0.36 -26.70
CA PRO A 80 1.93 0.87 -27.49
C PRO A 80 1.09 1.80 -26.61
N ILE A 81 0.84 3.02 -27.12
CA ILE A 81 0.01 4.04 -26.46
C ILE A 81 -1.16 4.43 -27.34
N GLN A 82 -2.25 4.86 -26.70
CA GLN A 82 -3.44 5.35 -27.36
C GLN A 82 -3.88 6.69 -26.77
N TRP A 83 -4.20 7.67 -27.62
CA TRP A 83 -4.71 8.96 -27.23
C TRP A 83 -5.48 9.59 -28.37
N PHE A 84 -6.80 9.73 -28.25
CA PHE A 84 -7.71 10.21 -29.30
C PHE A 84 -7.52 9.49 -30.64
N SER A 85 -7.33 8.19 -30.62
CA SER A 85 -7.19 7.36 -31.82
C SER A 85 -8.55 6.81 -32.27
N VAL A 86 -8.69 6.57 -33.55
CA VAL A 86 -9.95 6.03 -34.14
C VAL A 86 -10.11 4.55 -33.81
N SER A 87 -9.00 3.81 -33.75
CA SER A 87 -8.98 2.37 -33.48
C SER A 87 -7.70 1.95 -32.75
N LEU A 88 -7.69 0.72 -32.19
CA LEU A 88 -6.49 0.12 -31.61
C LEU A 88 -5.37 -0.10 -32.64
N THR A 89 -5.71 -0.20 -33.94
CA THR A 89 -4.73 -0.35 -35.02
C THR A 89 -3.92 0.92 -35.27
N GLU A 90 -4.36 2.06 -34.74
CA GLU A 90 -3.65 3.35 -34.80
C GLU A 90 -2.78 3.60 -33.56
N ALA A 91 -2.61 2.61 -32.70
CA ALA A 91 -1.77 2.72 -31.53
C ALA A 91 -0.33 3.04 -31.92
N GLN A 92 0.21 4.10 -31.35
CA GLN A 92 1.60 4.48 -31.58
C GLN A 92 2.52 3.69 -30.64
N SER A 93 3.46 2.94 -31.18
CA SER A 93 4.47 2.24 -30.38
C SER A 93 5.66 3.16 -30.11
N VAL A 94 5.88 3.51 -28.85
CA VAL A 94 6.98 4.40 -28.41
C VAL A 94 8.05 3.60 -27.68
N ALA A 95 9.31 4.03 -27.80
CA ALA A 95 10.42 3.41 -27.08
C ALA A 95 10.27 3.66 -25.56
N THR A 96 10.73 2.67 -24.76
CA THR A 96 10.74 2.78 -23.32
C THR A 96 12.15 2.64 -22.76
N ARG A 97 12.37 3.18 -21.57
CA ARG A 97 13.54 2.89 -20.76
C ARG A 97 13.21 2.99 -19.29
N SER A 98 13.78 2.11 -18.49
CA SER A 98 13.66 2.14 -17.03
C SER A 98 14.94 2.70 -16.43
N THR A 99 14.83 3.64 -15.50
CA THR A 99 15.95 4.22 -14.75
C THR A 99 15.56 4.31 -13.28
N GLY A 100 15.98 3.32 -12.49
CA GLY A 100 15.64 3.30 -11.07
C GLY A 100 14.12 3.34 -10.84
N GLN A 101 13.61 4.46 -10.36
CA GLN A 101 12.23 4.64 -9.89
C GLN A 101 11.19 4.67 -11.02
N TYR A 102 11.54 5.13 -12.22
CA TYR A 102 10.59 5.39 -13.30
C TYR A 102 10.85 4.55 -14.54
N ARG A 103 9.77 4.21 -15.25
CA ARG A 103 9.83 3.83 -16.66
C ARG A 103 9.40 5.03 -17.50
N TYR A 104 10.24 5.42 -18.45
CA TYR A 104 10.02 6.56 -19.31
C TYR A 104 9.59 6.13 -20.71
N LEU A 105 8.71 6.91 -21.33
CA LEU A 105 8.33 6.82 -22.74
C LEU A 105 9.04 7.92 -23.54
N ASP A 106 9.55 7.60 -24.71
CA ASP A 106 9.97 8.60 -25.69
C ASP A 106 8.74 9.24 -26.32
N VAL A 107 8.36 10.40 -25.83
CA VAL A 107 7.16 11.11 -26.29
C VAL A 107 7.44 12.10 -27.42
N THR A 108 8.65 12.16 -27.97
CA THR A 108 9.07 13.18 -28.93
C THR A 108 8.19 13.22 -30.18
N ASP A 109 8.02 12.08 -30.83
CA ASP A 109 7.19 12.00 -32.03
C ASP A 109 5.70 12.05 -31.73
N PHE A 110 5.26 11.46 -30.60
CA PHE A 110 3.89 11.56 -30.11
C PHE A 110 3.50 13.03 -29.87
N ALA A 111 4.31 13.79 -29.15
CA ALA A 111 4.05 15.19 -28.85
C ALA A 111 3.94 16.04 -30.12
N ARG A 112 4.82 15.79 -31.10
CA ARG A 112 4.77 16.46 -32.41
C ARG A 112 3.46 16.18 -33.14
N LEU A 113 2.99 14.91 -33.15
CA LEU A 113 1.74 14.51 -33.79
C LEU A 113 0.52 15.07 -33.04
N ALA A 114 0.58 15.13 -31.70
CA ALA A 114 -0.44 15.72 -30.84
C ALA A 114 -0.47 17.26 -30.88
N GLY A 115 0.46 17.90 -31.58
CA GLY A 115 0.62 19.35 -31.63
C GLY A 115 1.12 19.97 -30.31
N TRP A 116 1.73 19.18 -29.44
CA TRP A 116 2.27 19.68 -28.17
C TRP A 116 3.59 20.43 -28.40
N GLN A 117 3.67 21.62 -27.82
CA GLN A 117 4.93 22.38 -27.76
C GLN A 117 5.63 22.04 -26.44
N ILE A 118 6.85 21.55 -26.53
CA ILE A 118 7.66 21.13 -25.38
C ILE A 118 8.90 22.01 -25.28
N SER A 119 9.09 22.64 -24.13
CA SER A 119 10.29 23.42 -23.83
C SER A 119 10.73 23.21 -22.37
N PRO A 120 12.01 22.91 -22.11
CA PRO A 120 12.53 22.80 -20.76
C PRO A 120 12.81 24.19 -20.18
N ASP A 121 12.40 24.41 -18.94
CA ASP A 121 12.70 25.59 -18.15
C ASP A 121 13.29 25.17 -16.80
N ARG A 122 14.61 25.21 -16.69
CA ARG A 122 15.36 24.69 -15.53
C ARG A 122 14.97 23.23 -15.21
N ASN A 123 14.29 22.97 -14.09
CA ASN A 123 13.86 21.65 -13.64
C ASN A 123 12.39 21.33 -13.98
N VAL A 124 11.71 22.23 -14.70
CA VAL A 124 10.31 22.08 -15.12
C VAL A 124 10.26 21.92 -16.63
N LEU A 125 9.57 20.88 -17.10
CA LEU A 125 9.25 20.74 -18.52
C LEU A 125 7.93 21.46 -18.82
N ARG A 126 7.96 22.47 -19.67
CA ARG A 126 6.73 23.12 -20.14
C ARG A 126 6.16 22.37 -21.30
N ILE A 127 4.90 21.98 -21.19
CA ILE A 127 4.10 21.36 -22.26
C ILE A 127 2.88 22.24 -22.47
N THR A 128 2.71 22.72 -23.70
CA THR A 128 1.52 23.47 -24.13
C THR A 128 0.84 22.68 -25.23
N SER A 129 -0.39 22.22 -24.98
CA SER A 129 -1.25 21.62 -26.00
C SER A 129 -2.04 22.69 -26.76
N PRO A 130 -2.52 22.39 -27.98
CA PRO A 130 -3.43 23.30 -28.70
C PRO A 130 -4.65 23.65 -27.84
N VAL A 131 -5.12 24.89 -27.94
CA VAL A 131 -6.36 25.33 -27.27
C VAL A 131 -7.53 24.52 -27.81
N THR A 132 -8.25 23.87 -26.90
CA THR A 132 -9.38 22.99 -27.21
C THR A 132 -10.67 23.57 -26.66
N ASN A 133 -11.77 23.36 -27.37
CA ASN A 133 -13.10 23.76 -26.94
C ASN A 133 -14.03 22.55 -26.89
N VAL A 134 -14.89 22.53 -25.86
CA VAL A 134 -16.03 21.61 -25.79
C VAL A 134 -17.11 22.07 -26.77
N THR A 135 -17.44 21.22 -27.72
CA THR A 135 -18.44 21.52 -28.76
C THR A 135 -19.83 20.97 -28.44
N GLY A 136 -19.88 19.96 -27.56
CA GLY A 136 -21.12 19.35 -27.12
C GLY A 136 -20.96 18.44 -25.92
N ILE A 137 -22.05 18.20 -25.20
CA ILE A 137 -22.11 17.22 -24.13
C ILE A 137 -23.39 16.41 -24.31
N ARG A 138 -23.25 15.09 -24.31
CA ARG A 138 -24.35 14.16 -24.49
C ARG A 138 -24.38 13.16 -23.35
N GLN A 139 -25.57 12.81 -22.91
CA GLN A 139 -25.80 11.75 -21.92
C GLN A 139 -26.72 10.69 -22.54
N ALA A 140 -26.42 9.43 -22.24
CA ALA A 140 -27.27 8.30 -22.61
C ALA A 140 -27.34 7.31 -21.48
N GLN A 141 -28.51 6.89 -21.08
CA GLN A 141 -28.74 5.75 -20.22
C GLN A 141 -28.72 4.48 -21.06
N LYS A 142 -28.01 3.47 -20.59
CA LYS A 142 -27.84 2.16 -21.22
C LYS A 142 -28.27 1.07 -20.24
N GLU A 143 -28.52 -0.13 -20.72
CA GLU A 143 -28.84 -1.28 -19.87
C GLU A 143 -27.73 -1.56 -18.84
N TRP A 144 -26.47 -1.33 -19.19
CA TRP A 144 -25.30 -1.54 -18.35
C TRP A 144 -24.95 -0.34 -17.45
N GLY A 145 -25.58 0.84 -17.60
CA GLY A 145 -25.31 2.05 -16.82
C GLY A 145 -25.44 3.34 -17.61
N ASP A 146 -24.66 4.35 -17.24
CA ASP A 146 -24.72 5.68 -17.87
C ASP A 146 -23.48 5.95 -18.72
N ARG A 147 -23.66 6.62 -19.85
CA ARG A 147 -22.59 7.15 -20.70
C ARG A 147 -22.70 8.66 -20.82
N ILE A 148 -21.59 9.35 -20.54
CA ILE A 148 -21.45 10.79 -20.78
C ILE A 148 -20.39 10.93 -21.88
N VAL A 149 -20.68 11.73 -22.90
CA VAL A 149 -19.76 12.03 -24.01
C VAL A 149 -19.54 13.52 -24.06
N VAL A 150 -18.29 13.94 -23.98
CA VAL A 150 -17.87 15.33 -24.18
C VAL A 150 -17.23 15.41 -25.56
N ASP A 151 -17.90 16.12 -26.49
CA ASP A 151 -17.43 16.34 -27.86
C ASP A 151 -16.43 17.49 -27.89
N LEU A 152 -15.36 17.36 -28.65
CA LEU A 152 -14.23 18.29 -28.68
C LEU A 152 -13.88 18.68 -30.12
N ASP A 153 -13.44 19.93 -30.32
CA ASP A 153 -12.93 20.39 -31.61
C ASP A 153 -11.57 19.77 -31.94
N ARG A 154 -10.78 19.39 -30.93
CA ARG A 154 -9.48 18.72 -31.08
C ARG A 154 -9.10 17.90 -29.85
N PRO A 155 -8.07 17.03 -29.94
CA PRO A 155 -7.55 16.27 -28.78
C PRO A 155 -7.09 17.18 -27.65
N SER A 156 -7.29 16.76 -26.39
CA SER A 156 -6.92 17.54 -25.21
C SER A 156 -6.50 16.64 -24.03
N PRO A 157 -5.51 17.03 -23.24
CA PRO A 157 -5.15 16.32 -22.02
C PRO A 157 -6.32 16.25 -21.02
N TRP A 158 -6.45 15.12 -20.34
CA TRP A 158 -7.45 14.92 -19.31
C TRP A 158 -6.92 14.05 -18.17
N GLN A 159 -7.53 14.15 -16.99
CA GLN A 159 -7.20 13.37 -15.81
C GLN A 159 -8.45 13.03 -15.01
N VAL A 160 -8.39 11.94 -14.25
CA VAL A 160 -9.46 11.48 -13.35
C VAL A 160 -8.96 11.47 -11.92
N ASN A 161 -9.68 12.10 -11.01
CA ASN A 161 -9.35 12.15 -9.60
C ASN A 161 -10.57 11.77 -8.76
N ILE A 162 -10.32 11.08 -7.65
CA ILE A 162 -11.30 10.95 -6.58
C ILE A 162 -11.32 12.26 -5.81
N VAL A 163 -12.51 12.77 -5.55
CA VAL A 163 -12.66 13.91 -4.64
C VAL A 163 -12.79 13.33 -3.24
N ASP A 164 -11.76 13.52 -2.42
CA ASP A 164 -11.84 13.18 -1.01
C ASP A 164 -12.89 14.09 -0.36
N THR A 165 -14.10 13.57 -0.17
CA THR A 165 -15.01 14.18 0.78
C THR A 165 -14.41 13.97 2.16
N PRO A 166 -14.15 15.05 2.95
CA PRO A 166 -13.75 14.86 4.34
C PRO A 166 -14.83 13.98 4.98
N SER A 167 -14.46 12.78 5.41
CA SER A 167 -15.32 11.97 6.24
C SER A 167 -15.78 12.87 7.39
N PRO A 168 -17.08 13.00 7.67
CA PRO A 168 -17.51 13.64 8.89
C PRO A 168 -16.76 12.94 10.00
N SER A 169 -16.00 13.68 10.79
CA SER A 169 -15.31 13.16 11.97
C SER A 169 -16.32 12.32 12.72
N PRO A 170 -16.08 11.04 12.99
CA PRO A 170 -17.02 10.25 13.75
C PRO A 170 -17.19 10.97 15.08
N THR A 171 -18.38 11.50 15.33
CA THR A 171 -18.78 11.91 16.68
C THR A 171 -18.51 10.69 17.55
N PRO A 172 -17.77 10.81 18.66
CA PRO A 172 -17.47 9.67 19.50
C PRO A 172 -18.78 9.21 20.17
N THR A 173 -19.50 8.33 19.51
CA THR A 173 -20.47 7.48 20.17
C THR A 173 -19.69 6.34 20.82
N PRO A 174 -19.91 6.03 22.10
CA PRO A 174 -19.38 4.82 22.70
C PRO A 174 -20.14 3.64 22.06
N ARG A 175 -19.66 3.18 20.92
CA ARG A 175 -20.02 1.87 20.36
C ARG A 175 -18.83 0.99 20.57
N ASP A 176 -19.09 -0.17 21.13
CA ASP A 176 -18.19 -1.31 21.07
C ASP A 176 -17.71 -1.46 19.63
N THR A 177 -16.49 -1.01 19.36
CA THR A 177 -15.84 -1.20 18.08
C THR A 177 -15.64 -2.70 17.93
N PRO A 178 -16.03 -3.30 16.78
CA PRO A 178 -15.69 -4.69 16.51
C PRO A 178 -14.18 -4.83 16.67
N ASP A 179 -13.76 -5.81 17.44
CA ASP A 179 -12.40 -6.13 17.87
C ASP A 179 -11.30 -5.53 17.02
N ASP A 180 -10.66 -4.49 17.55
CA ASP A 180 -9.37 -4.02 17.10
C ASP A 180 -8.38 -5.19 17.30
N PRO A 181 -7.76 -5.75 16.26
CA PRO A 181 -6.81 -6.85 16.39
C PRO A 181 -5.58 -6.49 17.24
N THR A 182 -5.53 -5.24 17.72
CA THR A 182 -4.47 -4.71 18.59
C THR A 182 -4.84 -4.73 20.07
N LYS A 183 -6.10 -5.04 20.44
CA LYS A 183 -6.48 -5.15 21.85
C LYS A 183 -6.16 -6.55 22.39
N PRO A 184 -5.40 -6.68 23.47
CA PRO A 184 -5.26 -7.94 24.18
C PRO A 184 -6.61 -8.35 24.76
N THR A 185 -7.06 -9.55 24.46
CA THR A 185 -8.19 -10.17 25.15
C THR A 185 -7.71 -10.51 26.57
N ILE A 186 -7.97 -9.63 27.53
CA ILE A 186 -7.75 -9.94 28.94
C ILE A 186 -8.85 -10.94 29.31
N PRO A 187 -8.51 -12.14 29.82
CA PRO A 187 -9.53 -13.03 30.37
C PRO A 187 -10.14 -12.33 31.59
N GLN A 188 -11.37 -11.84 31.46
CA GLN A 188 -12.12 -11.38 32.62
C GLN A 188 -12.32 -12.56 33.57
N ALA A 189 -11.89 -12.38 34.80
CA ALA A 189 -12.21 -13.29 35.89
C ALA A 189 -13.75 -13.46 35.95
N ARG A 190 -14.21 -14.69 35.77
CA ARG A 190 -15.61 -15.04 35.91
C ARG A 190 -16.07 -14.74 37.34
N THR A 191 -16.70 -13.60 37.51
CA THR A 191 -17.59 -13.40 38.66
C THR A 191 -18.86 -14.22 38.36
N LEU A 192 -19.12 -15.22 39.15
CA LEU A 192 -20.34 -16.01 39.10
C LEU A 192 -21.53 -15.09 39.42
N ALA A 193 -22.24 -14.64 38.41
CA ALA A 193 -23.53 -14.00 38.57
C ALA A 193 -24.61 -15.09 38.61
N ALA A 194 -25.53 -14.93 39.54
CA ALA A 194 -26.65 -15.81 39.79
C ALA A 194 -27.56 -15.95 38.53
N PRO A 195 -28.28 -17.07 38.37
CA PRO A 195 -29.13 -17.32 37.22
C PRO A 195 -30.33 -16.37 37.22
N ASN A 196 -30.44 -15.55 36.18
CA ASN A 196 -31.67 -14.82 35.88
C ASN A 196 -32.71 -15.82 35.37
N LEU A 197 -33.82 -15.93 36.12
CA LEU A 197 -35.06 -16.59 35.70
C LEU A 197 -35.62 -15.83 34.50
N GLU A 198 -35.67 -16.49 33.34
CA GLU A 198 -36.45 -16.03 32.20
C GLU A 198 -37.93 -16.06 32.54
N THR A 199 -38.59 -14.92 32.41
CA THR A 199 -40.07 -14.84 32.44
C THR A 199 -40.59 -15.21 31.04
N PRO A 200 -41.67 -16.00 30.93
CA PRO A 200 -42.24 -16.39 29.64
C PRO A 200 -42.85 -15.17 28.93
N ASP A 201 -42.66 -15.12 27.59
CA ASP A 201 -43.28 -14.14 26.70
C ASP A 201 -44.80 -14.09 26.84
N ASP A 202 -45.34 -12.90 27.07
CA ASP A 202 -46.76 -12.62 27.12
C ASP A 202 -47.33 -12.51 25.69
N PRO A 203 -48.23 -13.40 25.23
CA PRO A 203 -48.71 -13.40 23.86
C PRO A 203 -49.80 -12.35 23.55
N THR A 204 -50.06 -11.40 24.45
CA THR A 204 -51.17 -10.43 24.29
C THR A 204 -50.77 -9.02 23.92
N GLN A 205 -49.49 -8.74 23.62
CA GLN A 205 -49.10 -7.42 23.17
C GLN A 205 -49.37 -7.23 21.65
N PRO A 206 -50.10 -6.17 21.25
CA PRO A 206 -50.35 -5.88 19.82
C PRO A 206 -49.04 -5.54 19.10
N ILE A 207 -48.75 -6.28 18.05
CA ILE A 207 -47.62 -5.99 17.13
C ILE A 207 -47.92 -4.70 16.42
N PHE A 208 -47.32 -3.59 16.86
CA PHE A 208 -47.31 -2.36 16.08
C PHE A 208 -46.39 -2.58 14.86
N PRO A 209 -46.82 -2.20 13.63
CA PRO A 209 -45.94 -2.28 12.48
C PRO A 209 -44.74 -1.35 12.72
N ILE A 210 -43.56 -1.93 12.79
CA ILE A 210 -42.28 -1.17 12.83
C ILE A 210 -42.29 -0.29 11.59
N PRO A 211 -42.23 1.06 11.70
CA PRO A 211 -42.09 1.90 10.53
C PRO A 211 -40.82 1.45 9.78
N LEU A 212 -40.97 1.17 8.48
CA LEU A 212 -39.80 0.93 7.63
C LEU A 212 -38.82 2.10 7.85
N ALA A 213 -37.64 1.79 8.39
CA ALA A 213 -36.59 2.77 8.54
C ALA A 213 -36.38 3.43 7.16
N PRO A 214 -36.25 4.76 7.08
CA PRO A 214 -35.97 5.41 5.81
C PRO A 214 -34.73 4.77 5.21
N ALA A 215 -34.79 4.45 3.90
CA ALA A 215 -33.69 3.82 3.19
C ALA A 215 -32.40 4.59 3.51
N ALA A 216 -31.39 3.89 4.01
CA ALA A 216 -30.10 4.50 4.34
C ALA A 216 -29.61 5.31 3.14
N PRO A 217 -29.08 6.54 3.33
CA PRO A 217 -28.64 7.37 2.23
C PRO A 217 -27.61 6.59 1.42
N ILE A 218 -27.78 6.55 0.10
CA ILE A 218 -26.83 5.88 -0.81
C ILE A 218 -25.47 6.57 -0.63
N ILE A 219 -24.52 5.90 0.01
CA ILE A 219 -23.17 6.40 0.18
C ILE A 219 -22.53 6.40 -1.21
N GLY A 220 -22.35 7.59 -1.79
CA GLY A 220 -21.74 7.78 -3.09
C GLY A 220 -20.34 8.36 -2.96
N GLN A 221 -19.45 7.99 -3.88
CA GLN A 221 -18.12 8.54 -4.05
C GLN A 221 -18.12 9.57 -5.16
N GLU A 222 -17.51 10.74 -4.93
CA GLU A 222 -17.37 11.79 -5.92
C GLU A 222 -16.08 11.63 -6.72
N TRP A 223 -16.20 11.76 -8.04
CA TRP A 223 -15.11 11.74 -8.99
C TRP A 223 -15.08 13.04 -9.78
N SER A 224 -13.88 13.54 -10.06
CA SER A 224 -13.64 14.73 -10.88
C SER A 224 -12.83 14.36 -12.11
N ILE A 225 -13.39 14.54 -13.28
CA ILE A 225 -12.71 14.41 -14.57
C ILE A 225 -12.39 15.83 -15.05
N ALA A 226 -11.11 16.19 -15.05
CA ALA A 226 -10.63 17.48 -15.53
C ALA A 226 -10.11 17.35 -16.95
N LEU A 227 -10.57 18.21 -17.84
CA LEU A 227 -10.24 18.24 -19.26
C LEU A 227 -9.67 19.61 -19.61
N ASP A 228 -8.50 19.67 -20.26
CA ASP A 228 -7.86 20.93 -20.67
C ASP A 228 -8.55 21.56 -21.90
N ALA A 229 -9.84 21.80 -21.78
CA ALA A 229 -10.70 22.38 -22.81
C ALA A 229 -11.64 23.43 -22.22
N LYS A 230 -11.91 24.51 -22.96
CA LYS A 230 -12.85 25.56 -22.57
C LYS A 230 -14.29 25.13 -22.89
N ILE A 231 -15.22 25.45 -21.99
CA ILE A 231 -16.64 25.14 -22.17
C ILE A 231 -17.44 26.41 -22.37
N PRO A 232 -18.35 26.49 -23.39
CA PRO A 232 -19.29 27.57 -23.55
C PRO A 232 -20.34 27.59 -22.44
N LEU A 233 -20.76 28.80 -22.02
CA LEU A 233 -21.77 28.99 -20.96
C LEU A 233 -23.08 28.24 -21.23
N ALA A 234 -23.51 28.17 -22.47
CA ALA A 234 -24.72 27.47 -22.87
C ALA A 234 -24.71 25.96 -22.57
N LEU A 235 -23.51 25.34 -22.53
CA LEU A 235 -23.37 23.93 -22.18
C LEU A 235 -23.31 23.70 -20.67
N ILE A 236 -22.88 24.69 -19.88
CA ILE A 236 -22.84 24.63 -18.41
C ILE A 236 -24.25 24.63 -17.81
N GLN A 237 -25.15 25.40 -18.41
CA GLN A 237 -26.54 25.55 -17.95
C GLN A 237 -27.42 24.33 -18.25
N ARG A 238 -26.87 23.32 -18.90
CA ARG A 238 -27.61 22.12 -19.27
C ARG A 238 -27.91 21.25 -18.06
N THR A 239 -29.17 20.81 -17.93
CA THR A 239 -29.59 19.84 -16.91
C THR A 239 -29.32 18.42 -17.40
N PHE A 240 -28.79 17.58 -16.52
CA PHE A 240 -28.50 16.17 -16.77
C PHE A 240 -29.43 15.30 -15.94
N GLN A 241 -29.75 14.12 -16.45
CA GLN A 241 -30.59 13.17 -15.75
C GLN A 241 -29.72 12.35 -14.75
N THR A 242 -30.28 12.08 -13.59
CA THR A 242 -29.69 11.16 -12.60
C THR A 242 -30.26 9.75 -12.77
N SER A 243 -29.54 8.75 -12.29
CA SER A 243 -29.97 7.36 -12.29
C SER A 243 -29.57 6.72 -10.96
N LYS A 244 -29.84 5.41 -10.81
CA LYS A 244 -29.35 4.66 -9.65
C LYS A 244 -27.80 4.60 -9.62
N GLN A 245 -27.16 4.65 -10.79
CA GLN A 245 -25.72 4.57 -10.97
C GLN A 245 -25.06 5.95 -11.01
N LEU A 246 -25.77 6.98 -11.47
CA LEU A 246 -25.29 8.36 -11.54
C LEU A 246 -26.09 9.23 -10.57
N ILE A 247 -25.64 9.32 -9.33
CA ILE A 247 -26.32 10.04 -8.24
C ILE A 247 -26.34 11.55 -8.51
N SER A 248 -25.23 12.09 -9.04
CA SER A 248 -25.17 13.48 -9.50
C SER A 248 -24.17 13.65 -10.65
N LEU A 249 -24.44 14.62 -11.51
CA LEU A 249 -23.57 15.08 -12.59
C LEU A 249 -23.57 16.60 -12.58
N LYS A 250 -22.39 17.21 -12.46
CA LYS A 250 -22.18 18.66 -12.58
C LYS A 250 -21.02 18.94 -13.52
N ILE A 251 -21.18 19.99 -14.32
CA ILE A 251 -20.13 20.44 -15.23
C ILE A 251 -19.78 21.87 -14.89
N GLU A 252 -18.53 22.12 -14.63
CA GLU A 252 -18.06 23.41 -14.13
C GLU A 252 -16.84 23.89 -14.93
N PRO A 253 -16.76 25.18 -15.26
CA PRO A 253 -15.54 25.77 -15.77
C PRO A 253 -14.53 25.92 -14.63
N ALA A 254 -13.25 25.68 -14.91
CA ALA A 254 -12.16 25.85 -13.96
C ALA A 254 -10.95 26.49 -14.66
N GLY A 255 -11.01 27.81 -14.86
CA GLY A 255 -10.05 28.54 -15.68
C GLY A 255 -10.12 28.10 -17.14
N ASN A 256 -9.01 27.56 -17.65
CA ASN A 256 -8.96 27.01 -19.01
C ASN A 256 -9.39 25.54 -19.11
N GLN A 257 -9.91 24.96 -18.03
CA GLN A 257 -10.36 23.56 -17.96
C GLN A 257 -11.88 23.48 -17.85
N THR A 258 -12.41 22.34 -18.27
CA THR A 258 -13.76 21.86 -17.95
C THR A 258 -13.64 20.73 -16.92
N ARG A 259 -14.39 20.80 -15.84
CA ARG A 259 -14.51 19.73 -14.85
C ARG A 259 -15.87 19.07 -14.92
N VAL A 260 -15.85 17.76 -15.12
CA VAL A 260 -17.05 16.92 -15.02
C VAL A 260 -16.99 16.23 -13.66
N LYS A 261 -17.85 16.64 -12.73
CA LYS A 261 -17.98 16.04 -11.39
C LYS A 261 -19.15 15.05 -11.41
N ILE A 262 -18.89 13.83 -11.04
CA ILE A 262 -19.89 12.78 -10.94
C ILE A 262 -19.88 12.18 -9.53
N LYS A 263 -21.06 11.89 -9.00
CA LYS A 263 -21.23 11.10 -7.78
C LYS A 263 -21.85 9.77 -8.15
N ILE A 264 -21.19 8.67 -7.81
CA ILE A 264 -21.57 7.30 -8.16
C ILE A 264 -21.52 6.41 -6.93
N PRO A 265 -22.25 5.27 -6.88
CA PRO A 265 -22.25 4.38 -5.72
C PRO A 265 -20.87 3.88 -5.34
N LEU A 266 -20.69 3.53 -4.06
CA LEU A 266 -19.45 2.96 -3.55
C LEU A 266 -19.06 1.71 -4.33
N GLY A 267 -17.76 1.57 -4.65
CA GLY A 267 -17.21 0.46 -5.42
C GLY A 267 -17.39 0.58 -6.94
N TRP A 268 -18.17 1.56 -7.41
CA TRP A 268 -18.22 1.90 -8.82
C TRP A 268 -17.07 2.83 -9.19
N ARG A 269 -16.63 2.77 -10.44
CA ARG A 269 -15.58 3.65 -10.99
C ARG A 269 -15.98 4.13 -12.38
N PRO A 270 -15.68 5.37 -12.76
CA PRO A 270 -15.85 5.80 -14.14
C PRO A 270 -14.77 5.14 -15.01
N GLN A 271 -15.15 4.55 -16.12
CA GLN A 271 -14.23 4.21 -17.20
C GLN A 271 -14.15 5.42 -18.13
N VAL A 272 -13.00 6.08 -18.16
CA VAL A 272 -12.78 7.27 -18.98
C VAL A 272 -11.79 6.94 -20.08
N PHE A 273 -12.13 7.28 -21.32
CA PHE A 273 -11.29 7.05 -22.48
C PHE A 273 -11.57 8.08 -23.58
N SER A 274 -10.58 8.30 -24.43
CA SER A 274 -10.68 9.21 -25.56
C SER A 274 -10.88 8.46 -26.88
N LEU A 275 -11.64 9.07 -27.80
CA LEU A 275 -11.87 8.59 -29.15
C LEU A 275 -11.59 9.71 -30.16
N GLY A 276 -10.99 9.37 -31.28
CA GLY A 276 -10.80 10.27 -32.43
C GLY A 276 -11.95 10.20 -33.42
N ASN A 277 -11.98 11.12 -34.37
CA ASN A 277 -12.84 11.20 -35.56
C ASN A 277 -14.34 10.93 -35.32
N PRO A 278 -15.12 11.85 -34.73
CA PRO A 278 -14.68 13.12 -34.13
C PRO A 278 -14.04 12.93 -32.75
N ASN A 279 -13.31 13.93 -32.25
CA ASN A 279 -12.67 13.86 -30.95
C ASN A 279 -13.69 13.90 -29.82
N ARG A 280 -13.60 12.94 -28.91
CA ARG A 280 -14.54 12.77 -27.81
C ARG A 280 -13.83 12.24 -26.57
N LEU A 281 -14.23 12.74 -25.41
CA LEU A 281 -13.97 12.08 -24.14
C LEU A 281 -15.23 11.32 -23.74
N VAL A 282 -15.12 10.03 -23.49
CA VAL A 282 -16.23 9.16 -23.10
C VAL A 282 -16.04 8.78 -21.63
N ILE A 283 -17.11 8.92 -20.84
CA ILE A 283 -17.16 8.55 -19.43
C ILE A 283 -18.28 7.53 -19.28
N ASP A 284 -17.93 6.27 -19.06
CA ASP A 284 -18.85 5.17 -18.81
C ASP A 284 -18.93 4.88 -17.31
N ILE A 285 -20.14 4.87 -16.78
CA ILE A 285 -20.45 4.53 -15.40
C ILE A 285 -21.09 3.15 -15.41
N ARG A 286 -20.30 2.13 -15.10
CA ARG A 286 -20.71 0.73 -15.22
C ARG A 286 -20.03 -0.16 -14.15
N PRO A 287 -20.62 -1.30 -13.77
CA PRO A 287 -20.06 -2.17 -12.73
C PRO A 287 -18.72 -2.82 -13.10
N ASP A 288 -18.46 -3.04 -14.39
CA ASP A 288 -17.26 -3.66 -14.94
C ASP A 288 -16.34 -2.64 -15.62
N SER A 289 -16.06 -1.54 -14.94
CA SER A 289 -15.32 -0.39 -15.46
C SER A 289 -13.79 -0.56 -15.44
N LEU A 290 -13.24 -1.61 -14.83
CA LEU A 290 -11.80 -1.84 -14.84
C LEU A 290 -11.34 -2.20 -16.25
N VAL A 291 -10.44 -1.40 -16.81
CA VAL A 291 -9.76 -1.72 -18.07
C VAL A 291 -8.69 -2.77 -17.80
N GLU A 292 -8.83 -3.94 -18.40
CA GLU A 292 -7.85 -5.01 -18.24
C GLU A 292 -6.52 -4.61 -18.89
N LYS A 293 -5.43 -4.80 -18.15
CA LYS A 293 -4.07 -4.53 -18.59
C LYS A 293 -3.16 -5.71 -18.29
N ASP A 294 -2.24 -5.95 -19.22
CA ASP A 294 -1.17 -6.94 -19.09
C ASP A 294 0.09 -6.38 -19.76
N ILE A 295 0.93 -5.75 -18.97
CA ILE A 295 2.09 -4.99 -19.44
C ILE A 295 3.37 -5.55 -18.81
N LEU A 296 4.30 -6.01 -19.64
CA LEU A 296 5.67 -6.24 -19.18
C LEU A 296 6.33 -4.88 -18.96
N TRP A 297 6.11 -4.32 -17.75
CA TRP A 297 6.47 -2.95 -17.42
C TRP A 297 7.99 -2.73 -17.38
N ALA A 298 8.72 -3.71 -16.86
CA ALA A 298 10.17 -3.73 -16.91
C ALA A 298 10.64 -5.19 -16.99
N ARG A 299 11.92 -5.42 -17.30
CA ARG A 299 12.47 -6.77 -17.30
C ARG A 299 12.31 -7.40 -15.91
N GLY A 300 11.51 -8.48 -15.81
CA GLY A 300 11.19 -9.16 -14.56
C GLY A 300 10.08 -8.51 -13.75
N VAL A 301 9.36 -7.50 -14.27
CA VAL A 301 8.20 -6.88 -13.62
C VAL A 301 7.05 -6.78 -14.59
N ARG A 302 5.96 -7.46 -14.29
CA ARG A 302 4.73 -7.46 -15.07
C ARG A 302 3.60 -6.85 -14.27
N TRP A 303 2.97 -5.83 -14.79
CA TRP A 303 1.80 -5.17 -14.23
C TRP A 303 0.54 -5.68 -14.87
N ARG A 304 -0.44 -6.10 -14.04
CA ARG A 304 -1.76 -6.54 -14.50
C ARG A 304 -2.88 -5.83 -13.77
N GLN A 305 -3.92 -5.53 -14.52
CA GLN A 305 -5.24 -5.18 -14.01
C GLN A 305 -6.23 -6.17 -14.61
N GLN A 306 -7.00 -6.86 -13.78
CA GLN A 306 -7.91 -7.90 -14.25
C GLN A 306 -9.05 -8.12 -13.27
N TYR A 307 -10.10 -8.78 -13.71
CA TYR A 307 -11.12 -9.29 -12.81
C TYR A 307 -10.81 -10.72 -12.40
N GLN A 308 -11.07 -11.02 -11.11
CA GLN A 308 -11.11 -12.41 -10.60
C GLN A 308 -12.53 -12.76 -10.22
N ASN A 309 -13.02 -13.91 -10.70
CA ASN A 309 -14.38 -14.35 -10.48
C ASN A 309 -14.44 -15.45 -9.42
N LEU A 310 -15.31 -15.28 -8.42
CA LEU A 310 -15.65 -16.30 -7.43
C LEU A 310 -17.17 -16.51 -7.47
N GLY A 311 -17.62 -17.56 -8.16
CA GLY A 311 -19.04 -17.73 -8.47
C GLY A 311 -19.58 -16.53 -9.25
N THR A 312 -20.58 -15.85 -8.71
CA THR A 312 -21.16 -14.62 -9.30
C THR A 312 -20.42 -13.34 -8.89
N ALA A 313 -19.53 -13.42 -7.91
CA ALA A 313 -18.76 -12.26 -7.44
C ALA A 313 -17.58 -11.98 -8.36
N ARG A 314 -17.42 -10.71 -8.76
CA ARG A 314 -16.38 -10.27 -9.69
C ARG A 314 -15.52 -9.20 -9.03
N PHE A 315 -14.27 -9.53 -8.69
CA PHE A 315 -13.36 -8.66 -7.95
C PHE A 315 -12.36 -7.97 -8.88
N PRO A 316 -12.28 -6.62 -8.87
CA PRO A 316 -11.20 -5.90 -9.55
C PRO A 316 -9.88 -6.12 -8.80
N VAL A 317 -8.86 -6.54 -9.53
CA VAL A 317 -7.54 -6.86 -8.98
C VAL A 317 -6.46 -6.12 -9.76
N VAL A 318 -5.58 -5.45 -9.03
CA VAL A 318 -4.33 -4.89 -9.55
C VAL A 318 -3.18 -5.69 -8.97
N SER A 319 -2.25 -6.14 -9.81
CA SER A 319 -1.15 -6.97 -9.36
C SER A 319 0.17 -6.67 -10.08
N LEU A 320 1.26 -6.94 -9.38
CA LEU A 320 2.60 -7.01 -9.93
C LEU A 320 3.13 -8.41 -9.78
N GLU A 321 3.59 -9.01 -10.86
CA GLU A 321 4.36 -10.23 -10.84
C GLU A 321 5.84 -9.86 -11.01
N VAL A 322 6.67 -10.19 -10.02
CA VAL A 322 8.07 -9.78 -9.95
C VAL A 322 8.97 -11.01 -9.91
N ASN A 323 9.91 -11.09 -10.84
CA ASN A 323 10.94 -12.13 -10.82
C ASN A 323 12.14 -11.65 -9.96
N PRO A 324 12.29 -12.11 -8.71
CA PRO A 324 13.34 -11.63 -7.81
C PRO A 324 14.76 -12.10 -8.21
N ARG A 325 14.85 -13.07 -9.14
CA ARG A 325 16.13 -13.58 -9.67
C ARG A 325 16.58 -12.85 -10.93
N GLN A 326 15.74 -11.95 -11.45
CA GLN A 326 16.11 -11.14 -12.61
C GLN A 326 17.23 -10.16 -12.23
N ALA A 327 18.30 -10.14 -13.02
CA ALA A 327 19.39 -9.18 -12.80
C ALA A 327 18.87 -7.73 -12.79
N GLY A 328 19.24 -6.96 -11.76
CA GLY A 328 18.78 -5.60 -11.53
C GLY A 328 17.49 -5.49 -10.70
N VAL A 329 16.82 -6.60 -10.38
CA VAL A 329 15.67 -6.60 -9.46
C VAL A 329 16.16 -6.82 -8.04
N LYS A 330 15.81 -5.90 -7.13
CA LYS A 330 16.08 -6.02 -5.69
C LYS A 330 14.78 -5.80 -4.93
N VAL A 331 14.46 -6.69 -3.98
CA VAL A 331 13.28 -6.59 -3.12
C VAL A 331 13.73 -6.29 -1.70
N ARG A 332 13.20 -5.23 -1.09
CA ARG A 332 13.62 -4.74 0.25
C ARG A 332 12.43 -4.28 1.07
N PRO A 333 12.44 -4.45 2.40
CA PRO A 333 11.60 -3.67 3.28
C PRO A 333 12.02 -2.20 3.24
N ILE A 334 11.06 -1.29 3.06
CA ILE A 334 11.25 0.16 3.18
C ILE A 334 10.49 0.66 4.41
N LEU A 335 11.06 1.64 5.11
CA LEU A 335 10.50 2.20 6.33
C LEU A 335 9.91 3.57 6.08
N SER A 336 8.80 3.88 6.74
CA SER A 336 8.12 5.18 6.61
C SER A 336 8.97 6.34 7.15
N ASN A 337 9.71 6.12 8.22
CA ASN A 337 10.53 7.15 8.89
C ASN A 337 11.91 6.59 9.27
N PRO A 338 12.80 6.29 8.32
CA PRO A 338 14.12 5.82 8.65
C PRO A 338 14.91 6.87 9.50
N PRO A 339 15.79 6.44 10.42
CA PRO A 339 16.26 5.07 10.64
C PRO A 339 15.41 4.23 11.60
N THR A 340 14.31 4.75 12.13
CA THR A 340 13.44 4.04 13.09
C THR A 340 12.26 3.37 12.37
N ASP A 341 11.62 2.39 13.03
CA ASP A 341 10.37 1.77 12.60
C ASP A 341 9.12 2.51 13.11
N LYS A 342 9.29 3.68 13.71
CA LYS A 342 8.21 4.46 14.31
C LYS A 342 7.45 5.31 13.30
N GLY A 343 6.12 5.31 13.47
CA GLY A 343 5.22 6.16 12.71
C GLY A 343 4.74 5.52 11.41
N THR A 344 3.86 6.24 10.75
CA THR A 344 3.29 5.88 9.45
C THR A 344 3.44 7.03 8.47
N ALA A 345 3.58 6.73 7.20
CA ALA A 345 3.53 7.71 6.12
C ALA A 345 2.77 7.13 4.93
N PRO A 346 2.21 7.97 4.04
CA PRO A 346 1.64 7.51 2.78
C PRO A 346 2.65 6.70 1.98
N LEU A 347 2.19 5.61 1.34
CA LEU A 347 3.06 4.74 0.54
C LEU A 347 3.76 5.51 -0.57
N LEU A 348 3.07 6.44 -1.24
CA LEU A 348 3.64 7.31 -2.27
C LEU A 348 4.90 8.02 -1.74
N GLN A 349 4.79 8.72 -0.61
CA GLN A 349 5.90 9.44 0.00
C GLN A 349 7.06 8.49 0.38
N THR A 350 6.74 7.34 1.00
CA THR A 350 7.75 6.36 1.41
C THR A 350 8.49 5.78 0.21
N ALA A 351 7.78 5.45 -0.88
CA ALA A 351 8.34 4.92 -2.10
C ALA A 351 9.21 5.94 -2.83
N GLU A 352 8.77 7.20 -2.90
CA GLU A 352 9.54 8.29 -3.51
C GLU A 352 10.84 8.59 -2.76
N LEU A 353 10.78 8.69 -1.43
CA LEU A 353 11.98 8.91 -0.60
C LEU A 353 12.97 7.76 -0.69
N SER A 354 12.48 6.55 -0.91
CA SER A 354 13.32 5.35 -1.06
C SER A 354 13.79 5.12 -2.49
N GLY A 355 13.40 5.96 -3.46
CA GLY A 355 13.74 5.77 -4.88
C GLY A 355 13.20 4.48 -5.49
N THR A 356 12.06 3.99 -5.00
CA THR A 356 11.49 2.69 -5.31
C THR A 356 10.70 2.72 -6.62
N ALA A 357 10.85 1.71 -7.47
CA ALA A 357 10.08 1.58 -8.72
C ALA A 357 8.66 1.06 -8.48
N ALA A 358 8.50 0.14 -7.54
CA ALA A 358 7.21 -0.42 -7.15
C ALA A 358 7.19 -0.74 -5.65
N ALA A 359 6.05 -0.56 -5.01
CA ALA A 359 5.89 -0.86 -3.58
C ALA A 359 4.43 -1.22 -3.24
N ILE A 360 4.26 -1.94 -2.16
CA ILE A 360 2.96 -2.22 -1.53
C ILE A 360 3.06 -1.95 -0.03
N ASN A 361 1.97 -1.52 0.59
CA ASN A 361 1.89 -1.49 2.04
C ASN A 361 2.11 -2.89 2.63
N ALA A 362 2.67 -2.99 3.82
CA ALA A 362 3.07 -4.26 4.40
C ALA A 362 2.29 -4.59 5.69
N GLY A 363 2.98 -4.70 6.82
CA GLY A 363 2.45 -5.22 8.07
C GLY A 363 1.51 -4.28 8.82
N PHE A 364 0.94 -4.80 9.88
CA PHE A 364 0.03 -4.07 10.76
C PHE A 364 0.75 -3.06 11.65
N PHE A 365 0.02 -2.06 12.09
CA PHE A 365 0.49 -1.06 13.06
C PHE A 365 -0.60 -0.73 14.09
N ASN A 366 -0.19 -0.29 15.25
CA ASN A 366 -1.09 0.22 16.27
C ASN A 366 -1.58 1.62 15.88
N ARG A 367 -2.89 1.81 15.74
CA ARG A 367 -3.49 3.07 15.26
C ARG A 367 -3.31 4.24 16.22
N ILE A 368 -3.13 3.98 17.51
CA ILE A 368 -3.01 5.01 18.56
C ILE A 368 -1.57 5.56 18.57
N ASN A 369 -0.58 4.68 18.69
CA ASN A 369 0.83 5.07 18.83
C ASN A 369 1.64 4.96 17.52
N ARG A 370 1.03 4.41 16.44
CA ARG A 370 1.63 4.23 15.10
C ARG A 370 2.91 3.41 15.09
N LEU A 371 3.00 2.44 16.01
CA LEU A 371 4.12 1.53 16.11
C LEU A 371 3.83 0.22 15.40
N ALA A 372 4.88 -0.44 14.88
CA ALA A 372 4.76 -1.71 14.18
C ALA A 372 4.18 -2.83 15.06
N LEU A 373 3.35 -3.67 14.46
CA LEU A 373 2.71 -4.85 15.08
C LEU A 373 3.03 -6.10 14.25
N GLY A 374 4.24 -6.59 14.36
CA GLY A 374 4.69 -7.79 13.65
C GLY A 374 6.16 -7.76 13.28
N ALA A 375 6.59 -8.81 12.61
CA ALA A 375 7.98 -9.01 12.24
C ALA A 375 8.46 -7.97 11.22
N ILE A 376 9.59 -7.35 11.51
CA ILE A 376 10.38 -6.56 10.56
C ILE A 376 11.85 -6.94 10.74
N ARG A 377 12.43 -7.61 9.72
CA ARG A 377 13.85 -7.88 9.64
C ARG A 377 14.41 -7.30 8.36
N ARG A 378 15.48 -6.53 8.48
CA ARG A 378 16.15 -5.89 7.35
C ARG A 378 17.65 -6.06 7.50
N ASP A 379 18.33 -6.49 6.43
CA ASP A 379 19.79 -6.68 6.38
C ASP A 379 20.31 -7.54 7.56
N ASN A 380 19.61 -8.65 7.84
CA ASN A 380 19.82 -9.56 8.97
C ASN A 380 19.55 -8.99 10.37
N LYS A 381 19.07 -7.75 10.46
CA LYS A 381 18.77 -7.09 11.73
C LYS A 381 17.27 -7.08 12.00
N TRP A 382 16.86 -7.54 13.17
CA TRP A 382 15.48 -7.45 13.65
C TRP A 382 15.19 -6.04 14.15
N LEU A 383 14.26 -5.35 13.49
CA LEU A 383 13.75 -4.05 13.91
C LEU A 383 12.53 -4.21 14.82
N SER A 384 11.67 -5.20 14.55
CA SER A 384 10.52 -5.57 15.35
C SER A 384 10.31 -7.09 15.29
N GLY A 385 9.92 -7.71 16.40
CA GLY A 385 9.65 -9.14 16.48
C GLY A 385 8.26 -9.52 16.00
N PRO A 386 8.04 -10.80 15.59
CA PRO A 386 6.70 -11.33 15.33
C PRO A 386 5.88 -11.36 16.61
N ILE A 387 4.56 -11.32 16.46
CA ILE A 387 3.59 -11.44 17.55
C ILE A 387 2.56 -12.51 17.21
N LEU A 388 1.98 -13.15 18.24
CA LEU A 388 0.82 -14.05 18.13
C LEU A 388 0.99 -15.19 17.11
N ASN A 389 2.21 -15.60 16.83
CA ASN A 389 2.51 -16.61 15.80
C ASN A 389 1.89 -16.26 14.42
N ARG A 390 1.83 -14.97 14.08
CA ARG A 390 1.28 -14.48 12.83
C ARG A 390 2.14 -14.85 11.64
N GLY A 391 1.51 -14.89 10.48
CA GLY A 391 2.18 -15.13 9.22
C GLY A 391 3.24 -14.08 8.91
N ALA A 392 4.31 -14.54 8.28
CA ALA A 392 5.38 -13.68 7.77
C ALA A 392 5.89 -14.19 6.43
N VAL A 393 6.44 -13.29 5.64
CA VAL A 393 7.20 -13.59 4.43
C VAL A 393 8.68 -13.31 4.67
N GLY A 394 9.52 -14.28 4.36
CA GLY A 394 10.99 -14.16 4.40
C GLY A 394 11.59 -14.31 3.01
N TRP A 395 12.65 -13.54 2.71
CA TRP A 395 13.34 -13.63 1.42
C TRP A 395 14.80 -13.20 1.49
N ASN A 396 15.56 -13.52 0.43
CA ASN A 396 16.94 -13.11 0.25
C ASN A 396 17.25 -12.64 -1.17
N ASP A 397 18.47 -12.20 -1.41
CA ASP A 397 18.93 -11.68 -2.71
C ASP A 397 19.10 -12.76 -3.79
N ARG A 398 19.01 -14.05 -3.42
CA ARG A 398 19.01 -15.16 -4.39
C ARG A 398 17.63 -15.43 -4.96
N GLY A 399 16.60 -14.68 -4.52
CA GLY A 399 15.21 -14.88 -4.91
C GLY A 399 14.57 -16.11 -4.26
N GLU A 400 15.10 -16.54 -3.11
CA GLU A 400 14.43 -17.53 -2.28
C GLU A 400 13.39 -16.84 -1.42
N PHE A 401 12.23 -17.45 -1.30
CA PHE A 401 11.06 -16.96 -0.56
C PHE A 401 10.42 -18.07 0.25
N ALA A 402 9.91 -17.72 1.44
CA ALA A 402 9.06 -18.58 2.24
C ALA A 402 7.97 -17.76 2.93
N ILE A 403 6.79 -18.35 3.06
CA ILE A 403 5.67 -17.81 3.84
C ILE A 403 5.25 -18.86 4.87
N ALA A 404 5.29 -18.48 6.14
CA ALA A 404 4.85 -19.35 7.24
C ALA A 404 4.41 -18.50 8.44
N ARG A 405 3.72 -19.13 9.39
CA ARG A 405 3.60 -18.57 10.74
C ARG A 405 4.97 -18.48 11.37
N LEU A 406 5.27 -17.36 12.02
CA LEU A 406 6.60 -17.07 12.51
C LEU A 406 6.60 -16.71 13.98
N THR A 407 7.51 -17.37 14.73
CA THR A 407 7.86 -17.01 16.10
C THR A 407 9.35 -16.71 16.20
N LEU A 408 9.72 -15.64 16.90
CA LEU A 408 11.08 -15.31 17.29
C LEU A 408 11.28 -15.82 18.72
N GLN A 409 12.18 -16.79 18.90
CA GLN A 409 12.58 -17.28 20.20
C GLN A 409 13.85 -16.57 20.64
N GLU A 410 13.73 -15.66 21.59
CA GLU A 410 14.87 -15.04 22.28
C GLU A 410 14.94 -15.56 23.70
N THR A 411 16.13 -15.94 24.13
CA THR A 411 16.38 -16.48 25.49
C THR A 411 17.58 -15.78 26.08
N LEU A 412 17.41 -15.15 27.24
CA LEU A 412 18.50 -14.65 28.05
C LEU A 412 19.07 -15.81 28.89
N ILE A 413 20.36 -15.92 28.92
CA ILE A 413 21.08 -16.95 29.70
C ILE A 413 22.04 -16.26 30.66
N THR A 414 21.94 -16.65 31.93
CA THR A 414 22.85 -16.20 33.01
C THR A 414 24.06 -17.11 33.10
N PRO A 415 25.17 -16.72 33.78
CA PRO A 415 26.34 -17.59 34.03
C PRO A 415 25.99 -18.85 34.81
N THR A 416 24.91 -18.84 35.59
CA THR A 416 24.38 -20.01 36.30
C THR A 416 23.51 -20.91 35.44
N ASN A 417 23.46 -20.65 34.10
CA ASN A 417 22.68 -21.37 33.09
C ASN A 417 21.17 -21.28 33.29
N GLN A 418 20.70 -20.24 33.99
CA GLN A 418 19.27 -19.93 33.99
C GLN A 418 18.85 -19.39 32.62
N ARG A 419 17.70 -19.84 32.14
CA ARG A 419 17.13 -19.46 30.83
C ARG A 419 15.84 -18.71 31.01
N LEU A 420 15.84 -17.44 30.60
CA LEU A 420 14.69 -16.54 30.68
C LEU A 420 14.18 -16.22 29.27
N SER A 421 12.95 -16.60 28.98
CA SER A 421 12.35 -16.36 27.67
C SER A 421 11.93 -14.89 27.51
N ILE A 422 12.29 -14.28 26.40
CA ILE A 422 11.81 -12.96 25.98
C ILE A 422 10.53 -13.16 25.18
N SER A 423 9.45 -12.49 25.58
CA SER A 423 8.14 -12.63 24.96
C SER A 423 8.04 -11.90 23.63
N HIS A 424 8.70 -10.75 23.49
CA HIS A 424 8.68 -9.96 22.27
C HIS A 424 9.85 -8.97 22.20
N LEU A 425 10.18 -8.58 20.98
CA LEU A 425 11.22 -7.61 20.64
C LEU A 425 10.61 -6.39 19.97
N ASN A 426 10.92 -5.19 20.49
CA ASN A 426 10.52 -3.89 19.88
C ASN A 426 9.07 -3.90 19.40
N SER A 427 8.13 -4.31 20.25
CA SER A 427 6.73 -4.47 19.86
C SER A 427 5.82 -3.55 20.64
N ALA A 428 4.85 -2.96 19.95
CA ALA A 428 3.73 -2.23 20.55
C ALA A 428 2.63 -3.17 21.11
N TYR A 429 2.74 -4.47 20.85
CA TYR A 429 1.84 -5.47 21.40
C TYR A 429 2.22 -5.76 22.84
N VAL A 430 1.31 -5.44 23.78
CA VAL A 430 1.56 -5.61 25.21
C VAL A 430 1.04 -6.98 25.66
N GLN A 431 1.93 -7.78 26.24
CA GLN A 431 1.59 -9.05 26.88
C GLN A 431 2.45 -9.27 28.11
N SER A 432 2.10 -10.23 28.95
CA SER A 432 2.91 -10.63 30.12
C SER A 432 4.28 -11.19 29.71
N GLY A 433 5.25 -11.17 30.63
CA GLY A 433 6.60 -11.66 30.41
C GLY A 433 7.63 -10.56 30.19
N ILE A 434 8.72 -10.88 29.49
CA ILE A 434 9.85 -9.97 29.25
C ILE A 434 9.73 -9.36 27.86
N GLY A 435 9.55 -8.04 27.76
CA GLY A 435 9.73 -7.28 26.52
C GLY A 435 11.15 -6.76 26.41
N ARG A 436 11.81 -6.93 25.26
CA ARG A 436 13.13 -6.38 24.97
C ARG A 436 13.02 -5.20 24.01
N TYR A 437 13.64 -4.07 24.36
CA TYR A 437 13.61 -2.82 23.57
C TYR A 437 15.05 -2.33 23.39
N ASN A 438 15.52 -2.27 22.16
CA ASN A 438 16.86 -1.79 21.81
C ASN A 438 16.80 -0.43 21.08
N SER A 439 17.94 0.07 20.60
CA SER A 439 18.06 1.37 19.91
C SER A 439 17.22 1.49 18.64
N ASP A 440 16.77 0.40 18.02
CA ASP A 440 15.87 0.43 16.87
C ASP A 440 14.45 0.87 17.26
N TRP A 441 14.05 0.56 18.51
CA TRP A 441 12.81 1.11 19.10
C TRP A 441 12.86 2.64 19.24
N GLY A 442 14.03 3.22 19.44
CA GLY A 442 14.26 4.65 19.65
C GLY A 442 15.20 4.91 20.81
N THR A 443 15.31 6.17 21.23
CA THR A 443 16.21 6.58 22.30
C THR A 443 15.67 6.30 23.71
N ASN A 444 14.34 6.13 23.84
CA ASN A 444 13.69 5.92 25.11
C ASN A 444 12.59 4.85 25.00
N TYR A 445 12.40 4.13 26.08
CA TYR A 445 11.25 3.26 26.32
C TYR A 445 10.29 3.96 27.30
N THR A 446 9.02 4.01 26.96
CA THR A 446 7.93 4.47 27.85
C THR A 446 7.07 3.27 28.21
N PRO A 447 6.85 2.95 29.51
CA PRO A 447 6.10 1.79 29.94
C PRO A 447 4.68 1.78 29.39
N PHE A 448 4.22 0.59 28.95
CA PHE A 448 2.88 0.37 28.42
C PHE A 448 1.87 -0.04 29.50
N SER A 449 2.36 -0.57 30.62
CA SER A 449 1.52 -0.96 31.76
C SER A 449 2.08 -0.39 33.06
N ASP A 450 1.21 -0.29 34.07
CA ASP A 450 1.61 0.17 35.39
C ASP A 450 2.54 -0.85 36.07
N ASN A 451 3.48 -0.34 36.85
CA ASN A 451 4.36 -1.13 37.72
C ASN A 451 5.20 -2.18 36.96
N GLU A 452 5.62 -1.89 35.73
CA GLU A 452 6.65 -2.70 35.06
C GLU A 452 7.97 -2.59 35.85
N ILE A 453 8.77 -3.66 35.87
CA ILE A 453 10.17 -3.54 36.30
C ILE A 453 11.03 -3.34 35.06
N ILE A 454 11.75 -2.23 35.05
CA ILE A 454 12.64 -1.84 33.96
C ILE A 454 14.06 -2.22 34.32
N VAL A 455 14.65 -3.08 33.50
CA VAL A 455 16.04 -3.52 33.63
C VAL A 455 16.85 -2.95 32.47
N THR A 456 17.82 -2.12 32.77
CA THR A 456 18.74 -1.57 31.78
C THR A 456 19.93 -2.49 31.61
N VAL A 457 20.23 -2.89 30.39
CA VAL A 457 21.34 -3.79 30.04
C VAL A 457 22.26 -3.07 29.07
N ALA A 458 23.55 -3.03 29.40
CA ALA A 458 24.61 -2.50 28.53
C ALA A 458 25.46 -3.63 27.98
N GLY A 459 26.00 -3.44 26.76
CA GLY A 459 26.85 -4.41 26.06
C GLY A 459 26.17 -5.03 24.85
N ASP A 460 26.97 -5.59 23.93
CA ASP A 460 26.51 -6.20 22.71
C ASP A 460 25.97 -7.62 22.97
N SER A 461 24.66 -7.79 22.83
CA SER A 461 23.96 -9.05 23.06
C SER A 461 24.16 -10.11 21.96
N LEU A 462 24.73 -9.73 20.81
CA LEU A 462 24.81 -10.60 19.61
C LEU A 462 26.10 -11.47 19.55
N ARG A 463 26.92 -11.43 20.56
CA ARG A 463 28.14 -12.28 20.65
C ARG A 463 27.87 -13.53 21.46
N ASP A 464 28.50 -14.62 21.10
CA ASP A 464 28.45 -15.94 21.81
C ASP A 464 29.01 -15.90 23.23
N SER A 465 29.31 -14.75 23.76
CA SER A 465 29.86 -14.52 25.07
C SER A 465 28.90 -13.75 25.98
N PHE A 466 29.09 -13.86 27.31
CA PHE A 466 28.41 -13.04 28.30
C PHE A 466 28.90 -11.57 28.23
N ALA A 467 28.61 -10.91 27.10
CA ALA A 467 29.06 -9.55 26.80
C ALA A 467 28.11 -8.46 27.30
N SER A 468 26.90 -8.84 27.67
CA SER A 468 25.87 -7.90 28.18
C SER A 468 25.85 -7.96 29.71
N ARG A 469 25.64 -6.80 30.36
CA ARG A 469 25.57 -6.66 31.82
C ARG A 469 24.37 -5.83 32.23
N VAL A 470 23.64 -6.27 33.23
CA VAL A 470 22.62 -5.47 33.90
C VAL A 470 23.28 -4.26 34.60
N VAL A 471 22.84 -3.06 34.25
CA VAL A 471 23.36 -1.79 34.80
C VAL A 471 22.47 -1.28 35.93
N SER A 472 21.15 -1.33 35.73
CA SER A 472 20.17 -0.88 36.70
C SER A 472 18.88 -1.67 36.62
N GLN A 473 18.12 -1.63 37.72
CA GLN A 473 16.78 -2.16 37.81
C GLN A 473 15.92 -1.20 38.64
N SER A 474 14.75 -0.84 38.16
CA SER A 474 13.84 0.06 38.85
C SER A 474 12.38 -0.18 38.47
N PRO A 475 11.40 0.09 39.35
CA PRO A 475 10.00 0.09 39.00
C PRO A 475 9.68 1.27 38.05
N SER A 476 8.71 1.08 37.15
CA SER A 476 8.32 2.11 36.19
C SER A 476 7.34 3.16 36.72
N GLY A 477 6.58 2.82 37.77
CA GLY A 477 5.43 3.60 38.19
C GLY A 477 4.25 3.47 37.21
N VAL A 478 3.53 4.58 36.99
CA VAL A 478 2.33 4.64 36.14
C VAL A 478 2.72 4.60 34.66
N ALA A 479 1.98 3.85 33.86
CA ALA A 479 2.15 3.75 32.43
C ALA A 479 2.15 5.13 31.74
N GLY A 480 3.01 5.32 30.76
CA GLY A 480 3.07 6.54 29.94
C GLY A 480 3.71 7.76 30.62
N THR A 481 4.08 7.69 31.91
CA THR A 481 4.56 8.89 32.65
C THR A 481 6.07 9.07 32.63
N THR A 482 6.85 8.01 32.64
CA THR A 482 8.32 8.06 32.75
C THR A 482 8.96 7.46 31.49
N ALA A 483 9.96 8.15 30.94
CA ALA A 483 10.75 7.65 29.83
C ALA A 483 12.09 7.12 30.35
N PHE A 484 12.43 5.88 29.97
CA PHE A 484 13.69 5.22 30.34
C PHE A 484 14.65 5.23 29.16
N PRO A 485 15.85 5.82 29.27
CA PRO A 485 16.81 5.86 28.17
C PRO A 485 17.25 4.45 27.76
N ILE A 486 17.23 4.16 26.47
CA ILE A 486 17.75 2.92 25.90
C ILE A 486 19.23 3.12 25.60
N PRO A 487 20.14 2.29 26.14
CA PRO A 487 21.56 2.39 25.83
C PRO A 487 21.83 2.20 24.33
N ALA A 488 22.71 3.04 23.75
CA ALA A 488 23.09 2.92 22.34
C ALA A 488 23.68 1.53 21.98
N ASN A 489 24.47 0.98 22.92
CA ASN A 489 24.99 -0.39 22.83
C ASN A 489 24.37 -1.23 23.95
N GLY A 490 23.08 -1.54 23.83
CA GLY A 490 22.37 -2.31 24.83
C GLY A 490 20.87 -2.32 24.60
N TYR A 491 20.12 -2.59 25.64
CA TYR A 491 18.66 -2.68 25.56
C TYR A 491 18.01 -2.53 26.94
N ILE A 492 16.72 -2.30 26.93
CA ILE A 492 15.86 -2.37 28.10
C ILE A 492 15.09 -3.69 28.07
N LEU A 493 14.95 -4.33 29.23
CA LEU A 493 13.97 -5.37 29.49
C LEU A 493 12.84 -4.77 30.34
N ALA A 494 11.62 -4.90 29.83
CA ALA A 494 10.41 -4.53 30.56
C ALA A 494 9.74 -5.81 31.06
N LEU A 495 9.72 -6.03 32.37
CA LEU A 495 9.10 -7.17 33.02
C LEU A 495 7.65 -6.82 33.35
N ARG A 496 6.69 -7.63 32.86
CA ARG A 496 5.26 -7.39 32.99
C ARG A 496 4.55 -8.59 33.60
N SER A 497 3.67 -8.34 34.53
CA SER A 497 2.79 -9.32 35.21
C SER A 497 3.52 -10.34 36.09
N ASP A 498 4.53 -11.04 35.57
CA ASP A 498 5.39 -11.94 36.36
C ASP A 498 6.68 -11.23 36.72
N LEU A 499 6.75 -10.74 37.96
CA LEU A 499 7.91 -10.04 38.50
C LEU A 499 8.85 -10.97 39.29
N SER A 500 8.53 -12.26 39.41
CA SER A 500 9.32 -13.25 40.17
C SER A 500 10.73 -13.46 39.61
N ILE A 501 10.94 -13.10 38.34
CA ILE A 501 12.24 -13.16 37.66
C ILE A 501 13.15 -11.96 37.95
N ALA A 502 12.62 -10.87 38.50
CA ALA A 502 13.38 -9.65 38.77
C ALA A 502 14.63 -9.87 39.65
N PRO A 503 14.59 -10.70 40.73
CA PRO A 503 15.79 -10.98 41.55
C PRO A 503 16.92 -11.62 40.77
N GLN A 504 16.68 -12.21 39.59
CA GLN A 504 17.70 -12.85 38.74
C GLN A 504 18.40 -11.85 37.81
N LEU A 505 17.88 -10.64 37.70
CA LEU A 505 18.33 -9.56 36.79
C LEU A 505 18.83 -8.34 37.56
N THR A 506 19.58 -8.59 38.68
CA THR A 506 20.12 -7.51 39.51
C THR A 506 21.36 -6.85 38.85
N PRO A 507 21.67 -5.58 39.19
CA PRO A 507 22.85 -4.91 38.68
C PRO A 507 24.13 -5.74 38.85
N GLY A 508 24.91 -5.82 37.78
CA GLY A 508 26.12 -6.66 37.73
C GLY A 508 25.91 -8.03 37.09
N THR A 509 24.68 -8.54 36.98
CA THR A 509 24.39 -9.82 36.32
C THR A 509 24.83 -9.78 34.85
N LEU A 510 25.63 -10.77 34.46
CA LEU A 510 26.07 -10.98 33.08
C LEU A 510 24.99 -11.76 32.33
N LEU A 511 24.79 -11.43 31.06
CA LEU A 511 23.75 -12.02 30.22
C LEU A 511 24.32 -12.40 28.85
N ARG A 512 23.82 -13.50 28.28
CA ARG A 512 24.00 -13.91 26.90
C ARG A 512 22.63 -14.06 26.27
N LEU A 513 22.44 -13.57 25.05
CA LEU A 513 21.20 -13.67 24.29
C LEU A 513 21.33 -14.73 23.20
N GLU A 514 20.45 -15.72 23.22
CA GLU A 514 20.25 -16.66 22.12
C GLU A 514 19.00 -16.27 21.33
N THR A 515 19.08 -16.28 19.99
CA THR A 515 17.99 -15.92 19.10
C THR A 515 17.81 -16.96 18.01
N ASN A 516 16.61 -17.49 17.88
CA ASN A 516 16.22 -18.45 16.84
C ASN A 516 14.83 -18.13 16.31
N THR A 517 14.49 -18.67 15.13
CA THR A 517 13.14 -18.58 14.57
C THR A 517 12.45 -19.95 14.54
N ILE A 518 11.14 -19.94 14.63
CA ILE A 518 10.29 -21.08 14.30
C ILE A 518 9.36 -20.65 13.17
N PRO A 519 9.47 -21.24 11.97
CA PRO A 519 10.39 -22.31 11.54
C PRO A 519 11.86 -21.83 11.50
N ALA A 520 12.80 -22.76 11.77
CA ALA A 520 14.24 -22.48 11.78
C ALA A 520 14.77 -21.95 10.43
N ASP A 521 14.14 -22.33 9.33
CA ASP A 521 14.48 -21.87 7.97
C ASP A 521 14.43 -20.35 7.81
N PHE A 522 13.65 -19.65 8.63
CA PHE A 522 13.58 -18.18 8.59
C PHE A 522 14.86 -17.50 9.07
N ASN A 523 15.73 -18.19 9.82
CA ASN A 523 17.02 -17.63 10.22
C ASN A 523 17.90 -17.22 9.02
N ARG A 524 17.77 -17.90 7.88
CA ARG A 524 18.57 -17.63 6.66
C ARG A 524 18.11 -16.38 5.88
N PHE A 525 16.93 -15.81 6.17
CA PHE A 525 16.41 -14.70 5.41
C PHE A 525 16.84 -13.35 6.01
N PRO A 526 17.63 -12.55 5.29
CA PRO A 526 18.01 -11.20 5.71
C PRO A 526 16.83 -10.22 5.75
N TYR A 527 15.74 -10.54 5.04
CA TYR A 527 14.53 -9.72 4.95
C TYR A 527 13.33 -10.55 5.37
N ILE A 528 12.56 -10.01 6.32
CA ILE A 528 11.31 -10.61 6.79
C ILE A 528 10.31 -9.49 7.03
N LEU A 529 9.06 -9.69 6.58
CA LEU A 529 7.92 -8.83 6.91
C LEU A 529 6.78 -9.68 7.47
N GLY A 530 6.24 -9.25 8.60
CA GLY A 530 5.04 -9.80 9.20
C GLY A 530 3.77 -9.34 8.48
N GLY A 531 2.76 -10.17 8.53
CA GLY A 531 1.42 -9.93 8.01
C GLY A 531 0.43 -10.86 8.71
N GLY A 532 -0.44 -11.50 7.94
CA GLY A 532 -1.36 -12.52 8.43
C GLY A 532 -2.83 -12.19 8.14
N PRO A 533 -3.68 -13.19 8.10
CA PRO A 533 -3.34 -14.62 8.21
C PRO A 533 -2.62 -15.17 6.97
N VAL A 534 -1.96 -16.34 7.15
CA VAL A 534 -1.48 -17.16 6.03
C VAL A 534 -2.71 -17.68 5.28
N LEU A 535 -2.73 -17.48 3.97
CA LEU A 535 -3.91 -17.76 3.13
C LEU A 535 -3.74 -19.03 2.30
N VAL A 536 -2.58 -19.21 1.69
CA VAL A 536 -2.27 -20.34 0.80
C VAL A 536 -0.92 -20.93 1.17
N GLN A 537 -0.83 -22.26 1.21
CA GLN A 537 0.43 -23.03 1.30
C GLN A 537 0.31 -24.27 0.42
N ASN A 538 1.40 -24.59 -0.29
CA ASN A 538 1.44 -25.73 -1.19
C ASN A 538 0.25 -25.78 -2.18
N SER A 539 -0.11 -24.61 -2.73
CA SER A 539 -1.25 -24.42 -3.65
C SER A 539 -2.62 -24.73 -3.03
N ARG A 540 -2.73 -24.83 -1.71
CA ARG A 540 -3.99 -25.10 -0.99
C ARG A 540 -4.32 -23.93 -0.08
N VAL A 541 -5.61 -23.58 0.02
CA VAL A 541 -6.10 -22.64 1.02
C VAL A 541 -5.96 -23.26 2.41
N VAL A 542 -5.23 -22.54 3.32
CA VAL A 542 -4.90 -23.02 4.67
C VAL A 542 -5.34 -22.01 5.75
N LEU A 543 -6.32 -21.18 5.45
CA LEU A 543 -6.78 -20.11 6.31
C LEU A 543 -7.19 -20.62 7.70
N ASP A 544 -6.37 -20.32 8.71
CA ASP A 544 -6.64 -20.54 10.13
C ASP A 544 -6.23 -19.27 10.90
N ALA A 545 -7.02 -18.22 10.72
CA ALA A 545 -6.74 -16.91 11.28
C ALA A 545 -6.84 -16.90 12.82
N LYS A 546 -7.61 -17.82 13.41
CA LYS A 546 -7.74 -17.96 14.85
C LYS A 546 -6.43 -18.37 15.50
N ALA A 547 -5.70 -19.29 14.88
CA ALA A 547 -4.36 -19.70 15.37
C ALA A 547 -3.30 -18.58 15.25
N GLU A 548 -3.61 -17.48 14.55
CA GLU A 548 -2.79 -16.27 14.44
C GLU A 548 -3.36 -15.10 15.28
N GLY A 549 -4.29 -15.38 16.19
CA GLY A 549 -4.87 -14.40 17.10
C GLY A 549 -5.79 -13.37 16.44
N PHE A 550 -6.39 -13.67 15.29
CA PHE A 550 -7.40 -12.82 14.67
C PHE A 550 -8.80 -13.21 15.14
N SER A 551 -9.65 -12.20 15.38
CA SER A 551 -11.04 -12.45 15.77
C SER A 551 -11.90 -12.92 14.60
N ASP A 552 -12.97 -13.67 14.89
CA ASP A 552 -13.94 -14.12 13.88
C ASP A 552 -14.61 -12.95 13.16
N ALA A 553 -14.85 -11.82 13.86
CA ALA A 553 -15.41 -10.61 13.27
C ALA A 553 -14.46 -10.04 12.21
N TYR A 554 -13.18 -9.94 12.51
CA TYR A 554 -12.16 -9.45 11.57
C TYR A 554 -11.99 -10.39 10.36
N VAL A 555 -12.08 -11.71 10.58
CA VAL A 555 -11.97 -12.70 9.50
C VAL A 555 -13.12 -12.60 8.50
N ARG A 556 -14.33 -12.35 8.98
CA ARG A 556 -15.52 -12.17 8.13
C ARG A 556 -15.64 -10.78 7.51
N GLN A 557 -14.87 -9.82 7.99
CA GLN A 557 -14.93 -8.45 7.50
C GLN A 557 -14.57 -8.37 6.03
N THR A 558 -15.44 -7.78 5.22
CA THR A 558 -15.20 -7.47 3.82
C THR A 558 -14.54 -6.10 3.67
N ALA A 559 -13.42 -6.03 2.95
CA ALA A 559 -12.66 -4.79 2.73
C ALA A 559 -11.77 -4.90 1.48
N ILE A 560 -11.25 -3.78 1.00
CA ILE A 560 -10.11 -3.80 0.08
C ILE A 560 -8.91 -4.45 0.78
N ARG A 561 -8.15 -5.28 0.05
CA ARG A 561 -7.09 -6.13 0.64
C ARG A 561 -5.78 -6.01 -0.12
N SER A 562 -4.68 -6.03 0.63
CA SER A 562 -3.32 -6.20 0.12
C SER A 562 -2.83 -7.61 0.46
N ALA A 563 -2.10 -8.22 -0.45
CA ALA A 563 -1.51 -9.53 -0.24
C ALA A 563 -0.19 -9.70 -0.98
N ILE A 564 0.62 -10.62 -0.50
CA ILE A 564 1.83 -11.06 -1.16
C ILE A 564 1.79 -12.59 -1.30
N GLY A 565 2.24 -13.10 -2.44
CA GLY A 565 2.33 -14.53 -2.69
C GLY A 565 3.57 -14.89 -3.49
N ARG A 566 3.77 -16.20 -3.66
CA ARG A 566 4.79 -16.79 -4.52
C ARG A 566 4.10 -17.72 -5.54
N THR A 567 4.44 -17.55 -6.80
CA THR A 567 3.99 -18.46 -7.87
C THR A 567 4.84 -19.74 -7.95
N ALA A 568 4.36 -20.76 -8.65
CA ALA A 568 5.12 -21.98 -8.88
C ALA A 568 6.45 -21.72 -9.62
N ALA A 569 6.50 -20.70 -10.47
CA ALA A 569 7.74 -20.24 -11.13
C ALA A 569 8.72 -19.55 -10.16
N GLY A 570 8.32 -19.33 -8.89
CA GLY A 570 9.11 -18.64 -7.88
C GLY A 570 9.12 -17.12 -8.02
N ASN A 571 8.20 -16.55 -8.80
CA ASN A 571 7.99 -15.11 -8.86
C ASN A 571 7.16 -14.65 -7.68
N LEU A 572 7.39 -13.41 -7.24
CA LEU A 572 6.52 -12.72 -6.30
C LEU A 572 5.24 -12.29 -6.99
N LEU A 573 4.13 -12.50 -6.31
CA LEU A 573 2.82 -11.98 -6.68
C LEU A 573 2.41 -10.95 -5.62
N ILE A 574 2.37 -9.67 -6.00
CA ILE A 574 1.98 -8.54 -5.16
C ILE A 574 0.60 -8.11 -5.62
N VAL A 575 -0.39 -8.07 -4.72
CA VAL A 575 -1.80 -7.97 -5.10
C VAL A 575 -2.55 -6.96 -4.25
N ALA A 576 -3.34 -6.10 -4.91
CA ALA A 576 -4.37 -5.28 -4.31
C ALA A 576 -5.73 -5.68 -4.88
N VAL A 577 -6.67 -6.10 -4.02
CA VAL A 577 -8.04 -6.47 -4.39
C VAL A 577 -9.00 -5.38 -3.96
N HIS A 578 -9.76 -4.83 -4.89
CA HIS A 578 -10.63 -3.68 -4.67
C HIS A 578 -12.07 -4.06 -4.33
N ASN A 579 -12.87 -3.05 -3.99
CA ASN A 579 -14.30 -3.17 -3.83
C ASN A 579 -14.96 -3.59 -5.15
N ARG A 580 -16.00 -4.43 -5.04
CA ARG A 580 -16.90 -4.77 -6.15
C ARG A 580 -17.88 -3.63 -6.38
N ALA A 581 -18.45 -3.54 -7.55
CA ALA A 581 -19.53 -2.60 -7.82
C ALA A 581 -20.71 -2.84 -6.88
N GLY A 582 -21.08 -1.82 -6.10
CA GLY A 582 -22.18 -1.86 -5.12
C GLY A 582 -21.94 -2.74 -3.90
N SER A 583 -20.70 -3.20 -3.65
CA SER A 583 -20.35 -4.03 -2.50
C SER A 583 -18.90 -3.78 -2.06
N ALA A 584 -18.55 -4.28 -0.88
CA ALA A 584 -17.19 -4.22 -0.37
C ALA A 584 -16.25 -5.22 -1.09
N GLY A 585 -14.96 -5.14 -0.78
CA GLY A 585 -13.93 -6.07 -1.24
C GLY A 585 -14.08 -7.47 -0.62
N PRO A 586 -13.08 -8.34 -0.79
CA PRO A 586 -13.16 -9.71 -0.31
C PRO A 586 -13.00 -9.82 1.22
N ASN A 587 -13.59 -10.86 1.82
CA ASN A 587 -13.16 -11.40 3.10
C ASN A 587 -11.89 -12.26 2.91
N PHE A 588 -11.31 -12.82 3.99
CA PHE A 588 -10.07 -13.60 3.87
C PHE A 588 -10.24 -14.92 3.12
N ALA A 589 -11.39 -15.57 3.20
CA ALA A 589 -11.62 -16.81 2.46
C ALA A 589 -11.71 -16.55 0.94
N GLU A 590 -12.41 -15.48 0.54
CA GLU A 590 -12.46 -15.03 -0.85
C GLU A 590 -11.07 -14.59 -1.35
N LEU A 591 -10.31 -13.84 -0.53
CA LEU A 591 -8.95 -13.44 -0.88
C LEU A 591 -8.03 -14.64 -1.10
N ALA A 592 -8.11 -15.66 -0.25
CA ALA A 592 -7.31 -16.88 -0.38
C ALA A 592 -7.62 -17.62 -1.70
N GLN A 593 -8.90 -17.72 -2.06
CA GLN A 593 -9.33 -18.34 -3.32
C GLN A 593 -8.86 -17.51 -4.54
N ILE A 594 -8.97 -16.18 -4.47
CA ILE A 594 -8.47 -15.29 -5.54
C ILE A 594 -6.98 -15.53 -5.76
N LEU A 595 -6.17 -15.53 -4.70
CA LEU A 595 -4.72 -15.72 -4.82
C LEU A 595 -4.36 -17.12 -5.34
N GLN A 596 -5.09 -18.15 -4.91
CA GLN A 596 -4.93 -19.50 -5.43
C GLN A 596 -5.26 -19.57 -6.94
N GLN A 597 -6.36 -18.97 -7.39
CA GLN A 597 -6.73 -18.88 -8.81
C GLN A 597 -5.70 -18.10 -9.63
N MET A 598 -5.04 -17.09 -9.04
CA MET A 598 -3.94 -16.35 -9.66
C MET A 598 -2.62 -17.14 -9.71
N GLY A 599 -2.60 -18.39 -9.25
CA GLY A 599 -1.44 -19.27 -9.31
C GLY A 599 -0.47 -19.14 -8.13
N ALA A 600 -0.91 -18.56 -7.01
CA ALA A 600 -0.10 -18.54 -5.81
C ALA A 600 0.02 -19.94 -5.21
N VAL A 601 1.27 -20.39 -4.99
CA VAL A 601 1.56 -21.63 -4.25
C VAL A 601 1.71 -21.35 -2.76
N GLU A 602 2.07 -20.13 -2.40
CA GLU A 602 2.09 -19.58 -1.03
C GLU A 602 1.52 -18.17 -1.07
N ALA A 603 0.72 -17.77 -0.06
CA ALA A 603 0.20 -16.41 0.03
C ALA A 603 -0.06 -15.98 1.48
N LEU A 604 0.17 -14.68 1.73
CA LEU A 604 0.01 -14.00 3.01
C LEU A 604 -0.83 -12.74 2.83
N ASN A 605 -1.79 -12.52 3.71
CA ASN A 605 -2.47 -11.23 3.79
C ASN A 605 -1.56 -10.19 4.43
N LEU A 606 -1.63 -8.97 3.92
CA LEU A 606 -1.00 -7.77 4.47
C LEU A 606 -2.06 -6.86 5.12
N ASP A 607 -1.67 -5.71 5.66
CA ASP A 607 -2.64 -4.75 6.17
C ASP A 607 -3.58 -4.29 5.05
N GLY A 608 -4.85 -4.15 5.36
CA GLY A 608 -5.92 -3.91 4.40
C GLY A 608 -6.73 -2.64 4.70
N GLY A 609 -7.90 -2.54 4.08
CA GLY A 609 -8.79 -1.39 4.26
C GLY A 609 -8.14 -0.10 3.74
N SER A 610 -8.13 0.94 4.57
CA SER A 610 -7.54 2.24 4.21
C SER A 610 -6.02 2.21 3.99
N SER A 611 -5.34 1.17 4.46
CA SER A 611 -3.89 1.00 4.24
C SER A 611 -3.55 0.42 2.87
N THR A 612 -4.53 -0.20 2.17
CA THR A 612 -4.28 -0.82 0.86
C THR A 612 -3.81 0.19 -0.16
N SER A 613 -2.57 0.04 -0.59
CA SER A 613 -1.93 0.92 -1.58
C SER A 613 -0.90 0.14 -2.37
N LEU A 614 -0.89 0.31 -3.69
CA LEU A 614 0.10 -0.26 -4.60
C LEU A 614 0.70 0.88 -5.42
N TYR A 615 2.01 1.05 -5.32
CA TYR A 615 2.76 2.09 -6.01
C TYR A 615 3.51 1.50 -7.21
N LEU A 616 3.48 2.20 -8.34
CA LEU A 616 4.26 1.87 -9.53
C LEU A 616 4.69 3.14 -10.26
N GLY A 617 5.99 3.31 -10.49
CA GLY A 617 6.54 4.33 -11.38
C GLY A 617 6.13 5.77 -11.08
N GLY A 618 6.00 6.18 -9.81
CA GLY A 618 5.65 7.55 -9.41
C GLY A 618 4.19 7.74 -8.95
N SER A 619 3.34 6.71 -9.04
CA SER A 619 1.90 6.83 -8.75
C SER A 619 1.33 5.64 -7.95
N LEU A 620 0.15 5.85 -7.33
CA LEU A 620 -0.63 4.81 -6.66
C LEU A 620 -1.68 4.22 -7.57
#